data_520f818d34dee3cce509b41419b8846d
#
_entry.id   520f818d34dee3cce509b41419b8846d
#
_cell.length_a   1.000
_cell.length_b   1.000
_cell.length_c   1.000
_cell.angle_alpha   90.00
_cell.angle_beta   90.00
_cell.angle_gamma   90.00
#
_symmetry.space_group_name_H-M   'P 1'
#
loop_
_entity.id
_entity.type
_entity.pdbx_description
1 polymer ?
#
loop_
_entity_poly.entity_id
_entity_poly.type
_entity_poly.pdbx_seq_one_letter_code
_entity_poly.pdbx_strand_id
1 'polypeptide(L)'
;MNPINFPLLAAIFGLFVLFVAGIFLGLALGRRNGRLEAERELPDRLASERDDAVKRSRAVVGGQVAEQLAPYLPDFPCDPGDARFIGKPIDFVCFSGAGGVAFSTSSGGSVEEIIFVEVKSGGSGLTKTEKSVRDAIIGGRVRWVEYRIPLS
;
A
#
# COMPACT_ATOMS: atom_id res chain seq x y z
N MET A 1 45.23 53.13 -43.40
CA MET A 1 44.43 51.90 -43.21
C MET A 1 45.38 50.80 -42.79
N ASN A 2 45.32 50.40 -41.49
CA ASN A 2 46.25 49.36 -40.99
C ASN A 2 45.88 48.03 -41.70
N PRO A 3 46.91 47.32 -42.23
CA PRO A 3 46.64 45.97 -42.74
C PRO A 3 46.14 45.11 -41.52
N ILE A 4 44.90 44.75 -41.57
CA ILE A 4 44.32 43.81 -40.62
C ILE A 4 45.32 42.65 -40.54
N ASN A 5 45.81 42.34 -39.36
CA ASN A 5 46.76 41.24 -39.10
C ASN A 5 46.03 39.90 -39.40
N PHE A 6 45.92 39.57 -40.65
CA PHE A 6 45.29 38.34 -41.15
C PHE A 6 45.76 37.07 -40.40
N PRO A 7 47.07 36.92 -40.10
CA PRO A 7 47.53 35.78 -39.31
C PRO A 7 46.97 35.77 -37.86
N LEU A 8 46.78 36.96 -37.24
CA LEU A 8 46.17 37.05 -35.91
C LEU A 8 44.70 36.62 -35.91
N LEU A 9 43.90 37.07 -36.87
CA LEU A 9 42.51 36.64 -37.06
C LEU A 9 42.39 35.14 -37.34
N ALA A 10 43.26 34.58 -38.15
CA ALA A 10 43.30 33.14 -38.39
C ALA A 10 43.65 32.33 -37.15
N ALA A 11 44.58 32.83 -36.33
CA ALA A 11 44.92 32.20 -35.05
C ALA A 11 43.74 32.22 -34.03
N ILE A 12 43.07 33.36 -33.91
CA ILE A 12 41.89 33.49 -33.03
C ILE A 12 40.74 32.55 -33.51
N PHE A 13 40.48 32.49 -34.80
CA PHE A 13 39.50 31.59 -35.38
C PHE A 13 39.87 30.12 -35.14
N GLY A 14 41.13 29.75 -35.31
CA GLY A 14 41.61 28.41 -35.02
C GLY A 14 41.41 27.98 -33.56
N LEU A 15 41.74 28.89 -32.61
CA LEU A 15 41.51 28.69 -31.16
C LEU A 15 40.01 28.54 -30.86
N PHE A 16 39.17 29.35 -31.47
CA PHE A 16 37.71 29.25 -31.30
C PHE A 16 37.17 27.89 -31.80
N VAL A 17 37.61 27.41 -32.95
CA VAL A 17 37.22 26.11 -33.48
C VAL A 17 37.65 24.97 -32.56
N LEU A 18 38.89 25.02 -32.04
CA LEU A 18 39.40 24.03 -31.08
C LEU A 18 38.58 24.05 -29.77
N PHE A 19 38.24 25.23 -29.28
CA PHE A 19 37.43 25.39 -28.08
C PHE A 19 36.02 24.77 -28.25
N VAL A 20 35.34 25.07 -29.36
CA VAL A 20 34.04 24.52 -29.68
C VAL A 20 34.13 23.00 -29.85
N ALA A 21 35.12 22.51 -30.58
CA ALA A 21 35.35 21.06 -30.72
C ALA A 21 35.58 20.37 -29.36
N GLY A 22 36.32 20.98 -28.46
CA GLY A 22 36.56 20.51 -27.09
C GLY A 22 35.24 20.38 -26.28
N ILE A 23 34.36 21.37 -26.39
CA ILE A 23 33.03 21.33 -25.74
C ILE A 23 32.19 20.16 -26.29
N PHE A 24 32.11 20.02 -27.60
CA PHE A 24 31.36 18.95 -28.22
C PHE A 24 31.88 17.55 -27.84
N LEU A 25 33.22 17.41 -27.82
CA LEU A 25 33.86 16.16 -27.42
C LEU A 25 33.59 15.85 -25.94
N GLY A 26 33.71 16.84 -25.07
CA GLY A 26 33.41 16.71 -23.63
C GLY A 26 31.94 16.30 -23.37
N LEU A 27 31.00 16.94 -24.06
CA LEU A 27 29.60 16.60 -23.98
C LEU A 27 29.29 15.18 -24.49
N ALA A 28 29.92 14.79 -25.61
CA ALA A 28 29.75 13.46 -26.18
C ALA A 28 30.27 12.34 -25.25
N LEU A 29 31.48 12.56 -24.69
CA LEU A 29 32.07 11.62 -23.72
C LEU A 29 31.29 11.57 -22.42
N GLY A 30 30.86 12.73 -21.90
CA GLY A 30 30.03 12.80 -20.68
C GLY A 30 28.69 12.06 -20.82
N ARG A 31 28.01 12.24 -21.96
CA ARG A 31 26.75 11.51 -22.24
C ARG A 31 26.97 10.01 -22.37
N ARG A 32 28.07 9.59 -23.00
CA ARG A 32 28.39 8.16 -23.16
C ARG A 32 28.69 7.51 -21.82
N ASN A 33 29.52 8.15 -21.00
CA ASN A 33 29.88 7.64 -19.67
C ASN A 33 28.66 7.57 -18.75
N GLY A 34 27.83 8.62 -18.72
CA GLY A 34 26.61 8.64 -17.92
C GLY A 34 25.59 7.54 -18.33
N ARG A 35 25.51 7.21 -19.62
CA ARG A 35 24.68 6.06 -20.07
C ARG A 35 25.24 4.73 -19.58
N LEU A 36 26.53 4.52 -19.69
CA LEU A 36 27.18 3.28 -19.24
C LEU A 36 27.07 3.06 -17.74
N GLU A 37 27.18 4.14 -16.95
CA GLU A 37 26.95 4.09 -15.50
C GLU A 37 25.49 3.74 -15.17
N ALA A 38 24.52 4.41 -15.82
CA ALA A 38 23.10 4.12 -15.65
C ALA A 38 22.75 2.68 -16.03
N GLU A 39 23.30 2.16 -17.13
CA GLU A 39 23.09 0.77 -17.56
C GLU A 39 23.70 -0.24 -16.56
N ARG A 40 24.82 0.09 -15.92
CA ARG A 40 25.43 -0.78 -14.88
C ARG A 40 24.65 -0.80 -13.58
N GLU A 41 24.06 0.33 -13.17
CA GLU A 41 23.28 0.43 -11.95
C GLU A 41 21.83 -0.12 -12.10
N LEU A 42 21.32 -0.16 -13.34
CA LEU A 42 19.94 -0.55 -13.60
C LEU A 42 19.59 -1.95 -13.07
N PRO A 43 20.42 -3.01 -13.25
CA PRO A 43 20.11 -4.34 -12.73
C PRO A 43 19.98 -4.37 -11.20
N ASP A 44 20.87 -3.68 -10.49
CA ASP A 44 20.89 -3.65 -9.03
C ASP A 44 19.69 -2.89 -8.48
N ARG A 45 19.32 -1.77 -9.11
CA ARG A 45 18.12 -1.01 -8.76
C ARG A 45 16.86 -1.84 -8.99
N LEU A 46 16.74 -2.52 -10.13
CA LEU A 46 15.60 -3.39 -10.42
C LEU A 46 15.51 -4.59 -9.46
N ALA A 47 16.64 -5.16 -9.07
CA ALA A 47 16.68 -6.23 -8.08
C ALA A 47 16.19 -5.73 -6.71
N SER A 48 16.69 -4.59 -6.26
CA SER A 48 16.26 -3.95 -5.00
C SER A 48 14.77 -3.60 -5.00
N GLU A 49 14.26 -3.01 -6.07
CA GLU A 49 12.83 -2.66 -6.18
C GLU A 49 11.93 -3.91 -6.19
N ARG A 50 12.38 -5.01 -6.83
CA ARG A 50 11.67 -6.30 -6.80
C ARG A 50 11.63 -6.88 -5.40
N ASP A 51 12.75 -6.89 -4.69
CA ASP A 51 12.83 -7.39 -3.32
C ASP A 51 11.92 -6.60 -2.38
N ASP A 52 11.89 -5.28 -2.52
CA ASP A 52 11.03 -4.42 -1.73
C ASP A 52 9.54 -4.61 -2.08
N ALA A 53 9.22 -4.82 -3.34
CA ALA A 53 7.86 -5.14 -3.77
C ALA A 53 7.40 -6.50 -3.21
N VAL A 54 8.27 -7.52 -3.24
CA VAL A 54 7.99 -8.85 -2.66
C VAL A 54 7.81 -8.77 -1.15
N LYS A 55 8.68 -8.05 -0.43
CA LYS A 55 8.55 -7.85 1.02
C LYS A 55 7.24 -7.16 1.38
N ARG A 56 6.88 -6.09 0.66
CA ARG A 56 5.61 -5.39 0.86
C ARG A 56 4.41 -6.30 0.60
N SER A 57 4.43 -7.05 -0.50
CA SER A 57 3.36 -8.00 -0.83
C SER A 57 3.21 -9.09 0.24
N ARG A 58 4.31 -9.68 0.71
CA ARG A 58 4.28 -10.66 1.80
C ARG A 58 3.73 -10.09 3.10
N ALA A 59 4.10 -8.86 3.44
CA ALA A 59 3.59 -8.21 4.64
C ALA A 59 2.07 -7.96 4.56
N VAL A 60 1.57 -7.53 3.39
CA VAL A 60 0.13 -7.30 3.17
C VAL A 60 -0.65 -8.62 3.22
N VAL A 61 -0.20 -9.65 2.48
CA VAL A 61 -0.86 -10.96 2.47
C VAL A 61 -0.81 -11.60 3.86
N GLY A 62 0.35 -11.53 4.54
CA GLY A 62 0.50 -12.03 5.91
C GLY A 62 -0.43 -11.35 6.91
N GLY A 63 -0.63 -10.03 6.78
CA GLY A 63 -1.59 -9.27 7.58
C GLY A 63 -3.03 -9.74 7.36
N GLN A 64 -3.46 -9.84 6.10
CA GLN A 64 -4.82 -10.29 5.75
C GLN A 64 -5.11 -11.72 6.21
N VAL A 65 -4.14 -12.64 6.08
CA VAL A 65 -4.29 -14.02 6.58
C VAL A 65 -4.37 -14.04 8.10
N ALA A 66 -3.53 -13.26 8.78
CA ALA A 66 -3.56 -13.16 10.25
C ALA A 66 -4.90 -12.59 10.75
N GLU A 67 -5.45 -11.57 10.06
CA GLU A 67 -6.78 -11.04 10.36
C GLU A 67 -7.86 -12.13 10.26
N GLN A 68 -7.89 -12.91 9.18
CA GLN A 68 -8.88 -13.97 8.98
C GLN A 68 -8.74 -15.13 9.97
N LEU A 69 -7.53 -15.39 10.48
CA LEU A 69 -7.29 -16.42 11.49
C LEU A 69 -7.50 -15.93 12.93
N ALA A 70 -7.72 -14.64 13.14
CA ALA A 70 -7.89 -14.06 14.47
C ALA A 70 -8.94 -14.76 15.34
N PRO A 71 -10.12 -15.22 14.81
CA PRO A 71 -11.10 -15.93 15.61
C PRO A 71 -10.61 -17.23 16.26
N TYR A 72 -9.54 -17.83 15.72
CA TYR A 72 -8.95 -19.07 16.23
C TYR A 72 -7.79 -18.84 17.18
N LEU A 73 -7.43 -17.58 17.43
CA LEU A 73 -6.36 -17.24 18.36
C LEU A 73 -6.89 -17.14 19.80
N PRO A 74 -6.03 -17.36 20.81
CA PRO A 74 -6.39 -17.16 22.20
C PRO A 74 -6.92 -15.76 22.46
N ASP A 75 -7.83 -15.63 23.40
CA ASP A 75 -8.42 -14.36 23.88
C ASP A 75 -9.25 -13.60 22.82
N PHE A 76 -9.65 -14.23 21.72
CA PHE A 76 -10.61 -13.64 20.81
C PHE A 76 -11.96 -13.49 21.51
N PRO A 77 -12.70 -12.37 21.35
CA PRO A 77 -13.82 -12.01 22.21
C PRO A 77 -15.10 -12.87 22.02
N CYS A 78 -15.13 -13.79 21.07
CA CYS A 78 -16.28 -14.70 20.88
C CYS A 78 -15.83 -16.06 20.33
N ASP A 79 -16.76 -17.02 20.29
CA ASP A 79 -16.53 -18.32 19.63
C ASP A 79 -16.27 -18.12 18.13
N PRO A 80 -15.29 -18.82 17.53
CA PRO A 80 -15.03 -18.73 16.10
C PRO A 80 -16.24 -19.01 15.21
N GLY A 81 -17.14 -19.88 15.67
CA GLY A 81 -18.38 -20.19 14.97
C GLY A 81 -19.39 -19.04 14.93
N ASP A 82 -19.31 -18.12 15.89
CA ASP A 82 -20.16 -16.94 15.99
C ASP A 82 -19.59 -15.72 15.26
N ALA A 83 -18.31 -15.78 14.87
CA ALA A 83 -17.63 -14.68 14.16
C ALA A 83 -17.97 -14.69 12.66
N ARG A 84 -18.23 -13.50 12.12
CA ARG A 84 -18.43 -13.28 10.69
C ARG A 84 -17.46 -12.23 10.21
N PHE A 85 -16.60 -12.60 9.26
CA PHE A 85 -15.67 -11.67 8.63
C PHE A 85 -16.43 -10.74 7.69
N ILE A 86 -16.20 -9.44 7.83
CA ILE A 86 -16.77 -8.37 7.01
C ILE A 86 -15.69 -7.74 6.15
N GLY A 87 -14.50 -7.49 6.72
CA GLY A 87 -13.41 -6.77 6.09
C GLY A 87 -13.43 -5.28 6.46
N LYS A 88 -13.68 -4.39 5.52
CA LYS A 88 -13.72 -2.94 5.83
C LYS A 88 -15.16 -2.48 6.04
N PRO A 89 -15.42 -1.55 6.98
CA PRO A 89 -14.48 -0.77 7.81
C PRO A 89 -14.11 -1.39 9.16
N ILE A 90 -14.52 -2.60 9.44
CA ILE A 90 -14.21 -3.43 10.61
C ILE A 90 -14.00 -4.86 10.15
N ASP A 91 -13.21 -5.65 10.89
CA ASP A 91 -12.87 -7.00 10.43
C ASP A 91 -13.97 -8.01 10.69
N PHE A 92 -14.59 -8.00 11.88
CA PHE A 92 -15.62 -8.99 12.24
C PHE A 92 -16.81 -8.37 12.94
N VAL A 93 -17.94 -9.08 12.80
CA VAL A 93 -19.09 -9.01 13.72
C VAL A 93 -19.30 -10.40 14.32
N CYS A 94 -19.36 -10.46 15.64
CA CYS A 94 -19.68 -11.65 16.40
C CYS A 94 -21.12 -11.62 16.87
N PHE A 95 -21.82 -12.74 16.76
CA PHE A 95 -23.18 -12.94 17.26
C PHE A 95 -23.12 -13.93 18.44
N SER A 96 -22.64 -13.44 19.59
CA SER A 96 -22.37 -14.26 20.76
C SER A 96 -23.64 -14.95 21.27
N GLY A 97 -23.53 -16.24 21.59
CA GLY A 97 -24.66 -17.05 22.02
C GLY A 97 -25.44 -17.70 20.87
N ALA A 98 -25.16 -17.35 19.61
CA ALA A 98 -25.80 -18.00 18.46
C ALA A 98 -25.39 -19.48 18.29
N GLY A 99 -24.30 -19.91 18.93
CA GLY A 99 -23.75 -21.25 18.94
C GLY A 99 -23.44 -21.78 17.55
N GLY A 100 -22.21 -21.79 17.12
CA GLY A 100 -21.67 -22.01 15.76
C GLY A 100 -22.33 -23.05 14.85
N VAL A 101 -23.22 -23.89 15.38
CA VAL A 101 -24.01 -24.90 14.64
C VAL A 101 -25.42 -24.39 14.30
N ALA A 102 -25.94 -23.39 14.99
CA ALA A 102 -27.33 -23.00 14.98
C ALA A 102 -27.74 -22.06 13.84
N PHE A 103 -26.80 -21.53 13.05
CA PHE A 103 -27.16 -20.76 11.85
C PHE A 103 -27.81 -21.60 10.74
N SER A 104 -27.78 -22.93 10.85
CA SER A 104 -28.31 -23.84 9.81
C SER A 104 -29.47 -24.72 10.25
N THR A 105 -29.91 -24.69 11.49
CA THR A 105 -31.02 -25.55 11.98
C THR A 105 -32.05 -24.72 12.74
N SER A 106 -33.32 -25.17 12.59
CA SER A 106 -34.55 -24.52 13.08
C SER A 106 -34.67 -24.39 14.61
N SER A 107 -33.68 -24.78 15.38
CA SER A 107 -33.60 -24.62 16.84
C SER A 107 -32.59 -23.50 17.15
N GLY A 108 -32.91 -22.26 16.75
CA GLY A 108 -32.05 -21.09 16.84
C GLY A 108 -31.64 -20.80 18.29
N GLY A 109 -30.31 -20.67 18.47
CA GLY A 109 -29.77 -20.04 19.66
C GLY A 109 -30.21 -18.58 19.72
N SER A 110 -30.35 -18.06 20.93
CA SER A 110 -30.60 -16.63 21.15
C SER A 110 -29.27 -15.87 21.05
N VAL A 111 -29.22 -14.85 20.21
CA VAL A 111 -28.07 -13.92 20.22
C VAL A 111 -28.12 -13.10 21.52
N GLU A 112 -27.13 -13.25 22.36
CA GLU A 112 -27.03 -12.56 23.65
C GLU A 112 -26.36 -11.19 23.49
N GLU A 113 -25.36 -11.12 22.60
CA GLU A 113 -24.58 -9.91 22.35
C GLU A 113 -24.10 -9.85 20.90
N ILE A 114 -24.00 -8.64 20.37
CA ILE A 114 -23.37 -8.37 19.06
C ILE A 114 -22.08 -7.57 19.33
N ILE A 115 -20.93 -8.19 19.01
CA ILE A 115 -19.61 -7.61 19.23
C ILE A 115 -18.98 -7.23 17.89
N PHE A 116 -18.56 -5.99 17.74
CA PHE A 116 -17.81 -5.50 16.59
C PHE A 116 -16.33 -5.58 16.91
N VAL A 117 -15.56 -6.31 16.10
CA VAL A 117 -14.15 -6.58 16.35
C VAL A 117 -13.29 -6.01 15.24
N GLU A 118 -12.29 -5.25 15.63
CA GLU A 118 -11.21 -4.78 14.78
C GLU A 118 -9.92 -5.44 15.23
N VAL A 119 -9.27 -6.17 14.34
CA VAL A 119 -8.01 -6.88 14.60
C VAL A 119 -6.83 -5.95 14.34
N LYS A 120 -5.94 -5.83 15.28
CA LYS A 120 -4.70 -5.06 15.13
C LYS A 120 -3.50 -5.93 15.46
N SER A 121 -2.44 -5.80 14.66
CA SER A 121 -1.17 -6.47 14.88
C SER A 121 -0.06 -5.47 15.20
N GLY A 122 0.87 -5.87 16.07
CA GLY A 122 2.01 -5.05 16.47
C GLY A 122 1.61 -3.72 17.09
N GLY A 123 2.22 -2.63 16.66
CA GLY A 123 1.96 -1.27 17.16
C GLY A 123 0.93 -0.49 16.34
N SER A 124 0.13 -1.14 15.48
CA SER A 124 -0.83 -0.45 14.63
C SER A 124 -2.01 0.11 15.41
N GLY A 125 -2.34 1.38 15.17
CA GLY A 125 -3.50 2.05 15.77
C GLY A 125 -4.71 2.09 14.85
N LEU A 126 -5.87 2.47 15.39
CA LEU A 126 -7.10 2.65 14.60
C LEU A 126 -6.97 3.80 13.60
N THR A 127 -7.42 3.57 12.37
CA THR A 127 -7.59 4.59 11.34
C THR A 127 -8.70 5.58 11.69
N LYS A 128 -8.83 6.67 10.94
CA LYS A 128 -9.92 7.64 11.13
C LYS A 128 -11.31 7.01 10.94
N THR A 129 -11.46 6.13 9.95
CA THR A 129 -12.71 5.43 9.65
C THR A 129 -13.08 4.47 10.77
N GLU A 130 -12.15 3.63 11.21
CA GLU A 130 -12.35 2.68 12.30
C GLU A 130 -12.72 3.39 13.63
N LYS A 131 -12.06 4.52 13.94
CA LYS A 131 -12.44 5.37 15.08
C LYS A 131 -13.86 5.88 14.95
N SER A 132 -14.26 6.34 13.76
CA SER A 132 -15.62 6.83 13.51
C SER A 132 -16.67 5.72 13.70
N VAL A 133 -16.39 4.50 13.24
CA VAL A 133 -17.26 3.34 13.44
C VAL A 133 -17.35 2.98 14.91
N ARG A 134 -16.23 2.86 15.59
CA ARG A 134 -16.19 2.62 17.05
C ARG A 134 -17.04 3.65 17.82
N ASP A 135 -16.85 4.93 17.52
CA ASP A 135 -17.54 6.02 18.21
C ASP A 135 -19.07 6.03 17.89
N ALA A 136 -19.46 5.52 16.71
CA ALA A 136 -20.87 5.30 16.39
C ALA A 136 -21.48 4.16 17.21
N ILE A 137 -20.77 3.05 17.36
CA ILE A 137 -21.21 1.89 18.13
C ILE A 137 -21.29 2.25 19.62
N ILE A 138 -20.23 2.81 20.21
CA ILE A 138 -20.20 3.21 21.62
C ILE A 138 -21.29 4.26 21.90
N GLY A 139 -21.54 5.16 20.96
CA GLY A 139 -22.60 6.18 21.07
C GLY A 139 -24.02 5.66 20.81
N GLY A 140 -24.22 4.35 20.68
CA GLY A 140 -25.56 3.74 20.45
C GLY A 140 -26.19 4.09 19.10
N ARG A 141 -25.40 4.54 18.11
CA ARG A 141 -25.90 4.88 16.76
C ARG A 141 -25.96 3.64 15.86
N VAL A 142 -26.48 2.56 16.40
CA VAL A 142 -26.74 1.29 15.71
C VAL A 142 -28.25 1.02 15.77
N ARG A 143 -28.82 0.60 14.63
CA ARG A 143 -30.26 0.32 14.57
C ARG A 143 -30.54 -0.90 13.71
N TRP A 144 -31.64 -1.61 14.03
CA TRP A 144 -32.21 -2.63 13.18
C TRP A 144 -33.16 -2.02 12.15
N VAL A 145 -33.09 -2.44 10.90
CA VAL A 145 -34.00 -2.03 9.83
C VAL A 145 -34.41 -3.26 9.03
N GLU A 146 -35.69 -3.54 8.93
CA GLU A 146 -36.24 -4.53 8.02
C GLU A 146 -36.62 -3.85 6.70
N TYR A 147 -36.01 -4.25 5.60
CA TYR A 147 -36.33 -3.75 4.27
C TYR A 147 -37.03 -4.84 3.47
N ARG A 148 -38.24 -4.56 2.99
CA ARG A 148 -39.06 -5.49 2.18
C ARG A 148 -39.00 -5.06 0.73
N ILE A 149 -38.54 -5.93 -0.15
CA ILE A 149 -38.54 -5.68 -1.59
C ILE A 149 -39.99 -5.83 -2.09
N PRO A 150 -40.59 -4.80 -2.74
CA PRO A 150 -41.90 -4.95 -3.37
C PRO A 150 -41.77 -5.91 -4.56
N LEU A 151 -42.40 -7.06 -4.47
CA LEU A 151 -42.53 -8.00 -5.60
C LEU A 151 -43.65 -7.45 -6.50
N SER A 152 -43.30 -7.07 -7.73
CA SER A 152 -44.23 -6.68 -8.80
C SER A 152 -44.82 -7.91 -9.46
#